data_05d2194e10e82d748dc4524053a5448a
#
_entry.id   05d2194e10e82d748dc4524053a5448a
#
_cell.length_a   1.000
_cell.length_b   1.000
_cell.length_c   1.000
_cell.angle_alpha   90.00
_cell.angle_beta   90.00
_cell.angle_gamma   90.00
#
_symmetry.space_group_name_H-M   'P 1'
#
loop_
_entity.id
_entity.type
_entity.pdbx_description
1 polymer ?
#
loop_
_entity_poly.entity_id
_entity_poly.type
_entity_poly.pdbx_seq_one_letter_code
_entity_poly.pdbx_strand_id
1 'polypeptide(L)'
;MVRGIERTTIFRDDPDRTEFLGRLAALAEQGALTIYAWALLPTHVHLLVRTGRQPLSRSMRCLLTGYAGAFNRRHKRVGHLFQNRYKSIVVEEEAYLLELVRYLHLNPVRAKVLADPRALDRFPWTGHSALVGKVPRPWQDTATILAQFGPTLARATRAYRTFVAAGLPVGHRPEFGGGGLLRSAGGWAAVQALRRQGDPTVADPRILGGGVFVERLLAEAEARTRATLRVSRPTPALAELAQRVAAHTGIPVAALRAARRTRAVRQARRFVCQLAVRRLGYSGATVARFLGVTTSAVNRAAWTEPLPDLTELA
;
A
#
# COMPACT_ATOMS: atom_id res chain seq x y z
N MET A 1 7.24 3.46 5.92
CA MET A 1 8.12 4.64 6.11
C MET A 1 8.40 5.32 4.79
N VAL A 2 8.38 6.63 4.75
CA VAL A 2 8.82 7.45 3.61
C VAL A 2 9.77 8.54 4.12
N ARG A 3 10.78 8.91 3.33
CA ARG A 3 11.83 9.85 3.72
C ARG A 3 12.06 10.90 2.64
N GLY A 4 12.41 12.12 3.03
CA GLY A 4 12.83 13.19 2.13
C GLY A 4 14.10 12.84 1.37
N ILE A 5 14.21 13.34 0.14
CA ILE A 5 15.44 13.20 -0.65
C ILE A 5 16.61 13.83 0.13
N GLU A 6 17.78 13.16 0.12
CA GLU A 6 18.97 13.61 0.85
C GLU A 6 18.72 13.91 2.34
N ARG A 7 17.70 13.27 2.92
CA ARG A 7 17.23 13.52 4.30
C ARG A 7 16.75 14.97 4.53
N THR A 8 16.36 15.67 3.48
CA THR A 8 15.81 17.03 3.60
C THR A 8 14.48 17.03 4.34
N THR A 9 14.14 18.17 4.92
CA THR A 9 12.89 18.40 5.63
C THR A 9 11.70 18.30 4.67
N ILE A 10 10.75 17.45 5.01
CA ILE A 10 9.48 17.26 4.30
C ILE A 10 8.29 17.93 4.99
N PHE A 11 8.50 18.47 6.19
CA PHE A 11 7.54 19.29 6.94
C PHE A 11 8.29 20.52 7.49
N ARG A 12 8.15 21.66 6.84
CA ARG A 12 8.80 22.90 7.28
C ARG A 12 8.07 23.55 8.45
N ASP A 13 6.74 23.38 8.48
CA ASP A 13 5.86 24.00 9.48
C ASP A 13 4.59 23.14 9.71
N ASP A 14 3.70 23.63 10.56
CA ASP A 14 2.48 22.94 10.94
C ASP A 14 1.43 22.85 9.83
N PRO A 15 1.26 23.85 8.95
CA PRO A 15 0.47 23.70 7.74
C PRO A 15 0.87 22.51 6.85
N ASP A 16 2.16 22.23 6.67
CA ASP A 16 2.64 21.08 5.91
C ASP A 16 2.20 19.77 6.58
N ARG A 17 2.33 19.67 7.92
CA ARG A 17 1.92 18.50 8.69
C ARG A 17 0.41 18.30 8.62
N THR A 18 -0.35 19.39 8.73
CA THR A 18 -1.81 19.39 8.66
C THR A 18 -2.29 18.92 7.29
N GLU A 19 -1.67 19.40 6.21
CA GLU A 19 -1.96 18.97 4.83
C GLU A 19 -1.71 17.47 4.65
N PHE A 20 -0.59 16.94 5.18
CA PHE A 20 -0.29 15.52 5.14
C PHE A 20 -1.33 14.70 5.90
N LEU A 21 -1.69 15.12 7.13
CA LEU A 21 -2.67 14.43 7.96
C LEU A 21 -4.08 14.50 7.35
N GLY A 22 -4.46 15.60 6.72
CA GLY A 22 -5.75 15.70 6.01
C GLY A 22 -5.88 14.67 4.89
N ARG A 23 -4.81 14.46 4.12
CA ARG A 23 -4.77 13.41 3.08
C ARG A 23 -4.80 12.00 3.65
N LEU A 24 -4.13 11.80 4.77
CA LEU A 24 -4.13 10.52 5.50
C LEU A 24 -5.52 10.21 6.05
N ALA A 25 -6.19 11.22 6.64
CA ALA A 25 -7.57 11.14 7.11
C ALA A 25 -8.53 10.74 5.99
N ALA A 26 -8.45 11.38 4.85
CA ALA A 26 -9.29 11.05 3.69
C ALA A 26 -9.14 9.59 3.23
N LEU A 27 -7.94 9.02 3.30
CA LEU A 27 -7.73 7.59 2.98
C LEU A 27 -8.37 6.67 4.03
N ALA A 28 -8.36 7.06 5.30
CA ALA A 28 -9.01 6.30 6.37
C ALA A 28 -10.53 6.36 6.24
N GLU A 29 -11.10 7.54 6.05
CA GLU A 29 -12.53 7.78 5.88
C GLU A 29 -13.11 7.05 4.65
N GLN A 30 -12.34 6.93 3.58
CA GLN A 30 -12.69 6.14 2.40
C GLN A 30 -12.54 4.62 2.59
N GLY A 31 -12.12 4.15 3.76
CA GLY A 31 -11.87 2.73 4.04
C GLY A 31 -10.70 2.14 3.23
N ALA A 32 -9.84 2.99 2.70
CA ALA A 32 -8.65 2.57 1.97
C ALA A 32 -7.55 2.05 2.89
N LEU A 33 -7.44 2.63 4.08
CA LEU A 33 -6.50 2.26 5.16
C LEU A 33 -7.20 2.32 6.52
N THR A 34 -6.90 1.35 7.40
CA THR A 34 -7.11 1.50 8.84
C THR A 34 -5.78 1.96 9.44
N ILE A 35 -5.77 3.02 10.22
CA ILE A 35 -4.54 3.63 10.73
C ILE A 35 -4.44 3.39 12.22
N TYR A 36 -3.47 2.58 12.62
CA TYR A 36 -3.23 2.22 14.02
C TYR A 36 -2.28 3.17 14.73
N ALA A 37 -1.14 3.48 14.08
CA ALA A 37 -0.14 4.37 14.65
C ALA A 37 0.59 5.15 13.56
N TRP A 38 1.06 6.34 13.90
CA TRP A 38 1.82 7.20 12.99
C TRP A 38 2.67 8.19 13.76
N ALA A 39 3.75 8.64 13.13
CA ALA A 39 4.60 9.73 13.62
C ALA A 39 5.16 10.52 12.45
N LEU A 40 5.00 11.84 12.50
CA LEU A 40 5.59 12.78 11.57
C LEU A 40 6.87 13.35 12.18
N LEU A 41 8.00 13.07 11.54
CA LEU A 41 9.29 13.65 11.89
C LEU A 41 9.71 14.64 10.79
N PRO A 42 10.59 15.60 11.05
CA PRO A 42 10.91 16.62 10.06
C PRO A 42 11.31 16.08 8.70
N THR A 43 12.03 14.96 8.64
CA THR A 43 12.61 14.39 7.42
C THR A 43 11.94 13.11 6.94
N HIS A 44 11.02 12.53 7.70
CA HIS A 44 10.40 11.25 7.37
C HIS A 44 9.10 10.98 8.14
N VAL A 45 8.33 10.02 7.65
CA VAL A 45 7.06 9.59 8.24
C VAL A 45 7.09 8.10 8.52
N HIS A 46 6.58 7.72 9.66
CA HIS A 46 6.25 6.33 10.00
C HIS A 46 4.73 6.17 10.05
N LEU A 47 4.24 5.08 9.45
CA LEU A 47 2.82 4.69 9.48
C LEU A 47 2.73 3.20 9.81
N LEU A 48 1.82 2.83 10.68
CA LEU A 48 1.36 1.46 10.91
C LEU A 48 -0.10 1.39 10.48
N VAL A 49 -0.35 0.64 9.42
CA VAL A 49 -1.66 0.62 8.77
C VAL A 49 -2.06 -0.80 8.37
N ARG A 50 -3.36 -1.07 8.38
CA ARG A 50 -3.94 -2.22 7.69
C ARG A 50 -4.57 -1.75 6.39
N THR A 51 -4.34 -2.48 5.31
CA THR A 51 -4.93 -2.18 4.00
C THR A 51 -6.40 -2.55 3.97
N GLY A 52 -7.22 -1.70 3.37
CA GLY A 52 -8.62 -1.96 3.09
C GLY A 52 -8.81 -2.68 1.73
N ARG A 53 -9.85 -2.27 1.01
CA ARG A 53 -10.22 -2.89 -0.27
C ARG A 53 -9.25 -2.65 -1.44
N GLN A 54 -8.35 -1.68 -1.31
CA GLN A 54 -7.41 -1.32 -2.38
C GLN A 54 -5.96 -1.62 -1.97
N PRO A 55 -5.07 -1.91 -2.95
CA PRO A 55 -3.67 -2.18 -2.69
C PRO A 55 -2.99 -0.99 -2.00
N LEU A 56 -2.06 -1.27 -1.07
CA LEU A 56 -1.25 -0.25 -0.39
C LEU A 56 -0.57 0.72 -1.37
N SER A 57 -0.09 0.20 -2.50
CA SER A 57 0.58 1.01 -3.52
C SER A 57 -0.29 2.13 -4.09
N ARG A 58 -1.60 1.91 -4.22
CA ARG A 58 -2.55 2.93 -4.69
C ARG A 58 -2.75 4.01 -3.63
N SER A 59 -2.97 3.62 -2.38
CA SER A 59 -3.14 4.54 -1.26
C SER A 59 -1.89 5.40 -1.06
N MET A 60 -0.71 4.78 -1.06
CA MET A 60 0.56 5.49 -0.89
C MET A 60 0.89 6.40 -2.08
N ARG A 61 0.58 6.00 -3.30
CA ARG A 61 0.72 6.89 -4.47
C ARG A 61 -0.16 8.13 -4.33
N CYS A 62 -1.43 7.96 -3.97
CA CYS A 62 -2.36 9.08 -3.77
C CYS A 62 -1.84 10.05 -2.69
N LEU A 63 -1.46 9.52 -1.52
CA LEU A 63 -0.94 10.28 -0.40
C LEU A 63 0.33 11.06 -0.78
N LEU A 64 1.35 10.35 -1.27
CA LEU A 64 2.68 10.92 -1.45
C LEU A 64 2.76 11.86 -2.65
N THR A 65 2.13 11.50 -3.79
CA THR A 65 2.10 12.39 -4.97
C THR A 65 1.31 13.65 -4.68
N GLY A 66 0.14 13.49 -4.04
CA GLY A 66 -0.70 14.64 -3.68
C GLY A 66 0.01 15.58 -2.71
N TYR A 67 0.64 15.03 -1.66
CA TYR A 67 1.40 15.83 -0.71
C TYR A 67 2.62 16.50 -1.33
N ALA A 68 3.44 15.78 -2.11
CA ALA A 68 4.60 16.36 -2.78
C ALA A 68 4.22 17.52 -3.71
N GLY A 69 3.12 17.39 -4.45
CA GLY A 69 2.59 18.46 -5.28
C GLY A 69 2.16 19.69 -4.47
N ALA A 70 1.46 19.50 -3.35
CA ALA A 70 1.03 20.58 -2.46
C ALA A 70 2.24 21.28 -1.81
N PHE A 71 3.19 20.51 -1.28
CA PHE A 71 4.41 21.00 -0.69
C PHE A 71 5.25 21.83 -1.69
N ASN A 72 5.47 21.28 -2.90
CA ASN A 72 6.26 21.96 -3.93
C ASN A 72 5.60 23.29 -4.37
N ARG A 73 4.27 23.30 -4.56
CA ARG A 73 3.55 24.56 -4.88
C ARG A 73 3.69 25.58 -3.76
N ARG A 74 3.46 25.16 -2.51
CA ARG A 74 3.50 26.05 -1.35
C ARG A 74 4.90 26.67 -1.15
N HIS A 75 5.94 25.84 -1.33
CA HIS A 75 7.34 26.24 -1.09
C HIS A 75 8.09 26.64 -2.36
N LYS A 76 7.40 26.84 -3.50
CA LYS A 76 7.98 27.23 -4.80
C LYS A 76 9.17 26.33 -5.20
N ARG A 77 9.04 24.99 -4.94
CA ARG A 77 10.06 23.99 -5.27
C ARG A 77 9.71 23.23 -6.54
N VAL A 78 10.75 22.76 -7.22
CA VAL A 78 10.69 21.80 -8.32
C VAL A 78 11.45 20.54 -7.96
N GLY A 79 11.11 19.41 -8.61
CA GLY A 79 11.79 18.13 -8.41
C GLY A 79 11.16 17.26 -7.31
N HIS A 80 11.81 16.15 -7.03
CA HIS A 80 11.31 15.15 -6.09
C HIS A 80 11.40 15.64 -4.63
N LEU A 81 10.36 15.38 -3.85
CA LEU A 81 10.33 15.61 -2.41
C LEU A 81 10.88 14.40 -1.66
N PHE A 82 10.52 13.19 -2.10
CA PHE A 82 10.89 11.96 -1.44
C PHE A 82 12.04 11.25 -2.15
N GLN A 83 12.92 10.63 -1.36
CA GLN A 83 14.12 9.94 -1.83
C GLN A 83 13.80 8.77 -2.76
N ASN A 84 12.75 7.99 -2.40
CA ASN A 84 12.27 6.83 -3.12
C ASN A 84 10.74 6.76 -2.99
N ARG A 85 10.16 5.67 -3.54
CA ARG A 85 8.83 5.24 -3.10
C ARG A 85 8.86 5.02 -1.59
N TYR A 86 7.77 4.58 -0.99
CA TYR A 86 7.76 4.19 0.42
C TYR A 86 8.45 2.83 0.62
N LYS A 87 9.02 2.60 1.80
CA LYS A 87 9.44 1.28 2.27
C LYS A 87 8.30 0.68 3.08
N SER A 88 7.80 -0.49 2.68
CA SER A 88 6.80 -1.25 3.42
C SER A 88 7.41 -2.52 4.01
N ILE A 89 6.87 -2.93 5.15
CA ILE A 89 7.17 -4.17 5.83
C ILE A 89 5.81 -4.77 6.20
N VAL A 90 5.57 -6.01 5.81
CA VAL A 90 4.39 -6.76 6.27
C VAL A 90 4.65 -7.22 7.69
N VAL A 91 3.67 -7.03 8.56
CA VAL A 91 3.80 -7.29 10.00
C VAL A 91 2.81 -8.36 10.42
N GLU A 92 3.27 -9.32 11.21
CA GLU A 92 2.41 -10.26 11.93
C GLU A 92 1.71 -9.50 13.07
N GLU A 93 0.42 -9.23 12.90
CA GLU A 93 -0.35 -8.30 13.73
C GLU A 93 -0.34 -8.74 15.20
N GLU A 94 -0.67 -9.99 15.48
CA GLU A 94 -0.79 -10.52 16.84
C GLU A 94 0.51 -10.39 17.65
N ALA A 95 1.65 -10.64 17.02
CA ALA A 95 2.93 -10.67 17.72
C ALA A 95 3.58 -9.28 17.90
N TYR A 96 3.33 -8.35 16.96
CA TYR A 96 4.14 -7.12 16.88
C TYR A 96 3.35 -5.82 16.94
N LEU A 97 2.01 -5.85 16.91
CA LEU A 97 1.17 -4.65 16.83
C LEU A 97 1.53 -3.62 17.90
N LEU A 98 1.46 -4.02 19.17
CA LEU A 98 1.65 -3.11 20.31
C LEU A 98 3.08 -2.58 20.39
N GLU A 99 4.07 -3.44 20.15
CA GLU A 99 5.48 -3.06 20.15
C GLU A 99 5.78 -2.02 19.05
N LEU A 100 5.18 -2.17 17.87
CA LEU A 100 5.30 -1.20 16.78
C LEU A 100 4.57 0.09 17.08
N VAL A 101 3.38 0.05 17.68
CA VAL A 101 2.67 1.24 18.15
C VAL A 101 3.57 2.02 19.10
N ARG A 102 4.14 1.36 20.12
CA ARG A 102 5.08 1.98 21.07
C ARG A 102 6.32 2.53 20.36
N TYR A 103 6.92 1.73 19.49
CA TYR A 103 8.10 2.14 18.74
C TYR A 103 7.85 3.39 17.90
N LEU A 104 6.75 3.43 17.15
CA LEU A 104 6.41 4.57 16.31
C LEU A 104 6.13 5.82 17.14
N HIS A 105 5.38 5.69 18.21
CA HIS A 105 5.01 6.81 19.05
C HIS A 105 6.18 7.40 19.85
N LEU A 106 7.20 6.61 20.16
CA LEU A 106 8.43 7.10 20.82
C LEU A 106 9.43 7.73 19.84
N ASN A 107 9.23 7.63 18.52
CA ASN A 107 10.16 8.20 17.54
C ASN A 107 10.43 9.69 17.72
N PRO A 108 9.46 10.58 18.02
CA PRO A 108 9.76 11.99 18.26
C PRO A 108 10.71 12.25 19.43
N VAL A 109 10.61 11.44 20.50
CA VAL A 109 11.52 11.52 21.65
C VAL A 109 12.91 10.98 21.27
N ARG A 110 12.98 9.83 20.63
CA ARG A 110 14.24 9.20 20.17
C ARG A 110 14.98 10.04 19.13
N ALA A 111 14.24 10.71 18.26
CA ALA A 111 14.79 11.65 17.28
C ALA A 111 15.12 13.04 17.87
N LYS A 112 14.96 13.21 19.19
CA LYS A 112 15.19 14.48 19.91
C LYS A 112 14.35 15.65 19.37
N VAL A 113 13.21 15.36 18.74
CA VAL A 113 12.21 16.37 18.37
C VAL A 113 11.49 16.89 19.61
N LEU A 114 11.32 16.00 20.59
CA LEU A 114 10.82 16.33 21.94
C LEU A 114 11.95 16.10 22.95
N ALA A 115 12.29 17.13 23.70
CA ALA A 115 13.27 17.04 24.77
C ALA A 115 12.68 16.34 26.03
N ASP A 116 11.42 16.67 26.37
CA ASP A 116 10.70 16.08 27.48
C ASP A 116 9.72 15.00 26.96
N PRO A 117 9.89 13.73 27.36
CA PRO A 117 8.93 12.68 27.04
C PRO A 117 7.50 12.94 27.50
N ARG A 118 7.29 13.74 28.55
CA ARG A 118 5.95 14.12 29.05
C ARG A 118 5.18 14.96 28.05
N ALA A 119 5.87 15.72 27.20
CA ALA A 119 5.26 16.49 26.13
C ALA A 119 4.61 15.63 25.05
N LEU A 120 4.95 14.33 24.99
CA LEU A 120 4.42 13.40 23.99
C LEU A 120 2.89 13.28 24.05
N ASP A 121 2.28 13.33 25.23
CA ASP A 121 0.83 13.27 25.42
C ASP A 121 0.07 14.35 24.64
N ARG A 122 0.66 15.52 24.48
CA ARG A 122 0.07 16.67 23.78
C ARG A 122 0.72 16.96 22.44
N PHE A 123 1.71 16.17 22.05
CA PHE A 123 2.39 16.37 20.77
C PHE A 123 1.47 16.01 19.60
N PRO A 124 1.05 16.98 18.77
CA PRO A 124 -0.01 16.78 17.79
C PRO A 124 0.43 15.98 16.53
N TRP A 125 1.73 15.71 16.42
CA TRP A 125 2.32 15.10 15.21
C TRP A 125 2.66 13.61 15.40
N THR A 126 1.98 12.96 16.33
CA THR A 126 1.99 11.51 16.53
C THR A 126 0.62 11.00 16.95
N GLY A 127 0.31 9.76 16.58
CA GLY A 127 -0.93 9.09 16.99
C GLY A 127 -1.06 8.81 18.49
N HIS A 128 0.03 8.96 19.24
CA HIS A 128 0.00 8.83 20.71
C HIS A 128 -1.01 9.78 21.36
N SER A 129 -0.99 11.05 20.97
CA SER A 129 -1.86 12.09 21.52
C SER A 129 -3.36 11.78 21.33
N ALA A 130 -3.72 11.05 20.27
CA ALA A 130 -5.08 10.58 20.04
C ALA A 130 -5.44 9.42 20.97
N LEU A 131 -4.54 8.43 21.16
CA LEU A 131 -4.75 7.29 22.06
C LEU A 131 -4.91 7.72 23.52
N VAL A 132 -4.20 8.78 23.94
CA VAL A 132 -4.36 9.33 25.30
C VAL A 132 -5.47 10.38 25.41
N GLY A 133 -6.23 10.62 24.33
CA GLY A 133 -7.39 11.51 24.32
C GLY A 133 -7.08 13.00 24.44
N LYS A 134 -5.84 13.44 24.11
CA LYS A 134 -5.41 14.85 24.19
C LYS A 134 -5.59 15.62 22.90
N VAL A 135 -5.38 14.95 21.74
CA VAL A 135 -5.60 15.55 20.42
C VAL A 135 -6.49 14.61 19.61
N PRO A 136 -7.78 14.92 19.44
CA PRO A 136 -8.71 14.04 18.76
C PRO A 136 -8.30 13.80 17.29
N ARG A 137 -8.33 12.51 16.87
CA ARG A 137 -8.12 12.07 15.48
C ARG A 137 -9.15 10.99 15.15
N PRO A 138 -10.38 11.36 14.76
CA PRO A 138 -11.49 10.40 14.56
C PRO A 138 -11.17 9.31 13.52
N TRP A 139 -10.27 9.60 12.59
CA TRP A 139 -9.83 8.71 11.51
C TRP A 139 -8.77 7.67 11.96
N GLN A 140 -8.20 7.82 13.17
CA GLN A 140 -7.27 6.82 13.74
C GLN A 140 -8.06 5.76 14.49
N ASP A 141 -7.77 4.48 14.24
CA ASP A 141 -8.34 3.38 15.01
C ASP A 141 -7.67 3.26 16.37
N THR A 142 -8.19 4.05 17.31
CA THR A 142 -7.74 4.01 18.70
C THR A 142 -8.40 2.87 19.48
N ALA A 143 -9.59 2.44 19.06
CA ALA A 143 -10.36 1.41 19.76
C ALA A 143 -9.67 0.06 19.73
N THR A 144 -9.21 -0.41 18.57
CA THR A 144 -8.47 -1.67 18.42
C THR A 144 -7.22 -1.71 19.31
N ILE A 145 -6.49 -0.60 19.40
CA ILE A 145 -5.29 -0.54 20.23
C ILE A 145 -5.63 -0.50 21.72
N LEU A 146 -6.57 0.36 22.13
CA LEU A 146 -6.91 0.50 23.55
C LEU A 146 -7.61 -0.72 24.12
N ALA A 147 -8.36 -1.47 23.31
CA ALA A 147 -8.97 -2.74 23.72
C ALA A 147 -7.96 -3.76 24.26
N GLN A 148 -6.70 -3.70 23.79
CA GLN A 148 -5.61 -4.57 24.26
C GLN A 148 -5.12 -4.23 25.68
N PHE A 149 -5.49 -3.06 26.23
CA PHE A 149 -4.97 -2.56 27.50
C PHE A 149 -6.01 -2.59 28.63
N GLY A 150 -7.26 -2.89 28.35
CA GLY A 150 -8.28 -3.03 29.38
C GLY A 150 -9.71 -2.76 28.93
N PRO A 151 -10.68 -3.11 29.77
CA PRO A 151 -12.10 -3.10 29.40
C PRO A 151 -12.76 -1.71 29.41
N THR A 152 -12.13 -0.72 30.05
CA THR A 152 -12.66 0.65 30.07
C THR A 152 -11.65 1.63 29.52
N LEU A 153 -12.11 2.68 28.86
CA LEU A 153 -11.26 3.69 28.23
C LEU A 153 -10.24 4.28 29.23
N ALA A 154 -10.67 4.58 30.45
CA ALA A 154 -9.79 5.16 31.48
C ALA A 154 -8.66 4.21 31.90
N ARG A 155 -8.99 2.91 32.12
CA ARG A 155 -7.98 1.88 32.44
C ARG A 155 -7.06 1.62 31.28
N ALA A 156 -7.60 1.46 30.10
CA ALA A 156 -6.86 1.20 28.87
C ALA A 156 -5.87 2.35 28.57
N THR A 157 -6.31 3.60 28.65
CA THR A 157 -5.45 4.77 28.46
C THR A 157 -4.32 4.84 29.48
N ARG A 158 -4.60 4.55 30.75
CA ARG A 158 -3.57 4.51 31.82
C ARG A 158 -2.54 3.42 31.54
N ALA A 159 -3.00 2.19 31.27
CA ALA A 159 -2.12 1.06 30.98
C ALA A 159 -1.28 1.30 29.73
N TYR A 160 -1.88 1.85 28.67
CA TYR A 160 -1.17 2.24 27.46
C TYR A 160 -0.06 3.28 27.73
N ARG A 161 -0.33 4.32 28.56
CA ARG A 161 0.72 5.28 28.95
C ARG A 161 1.88 4.60 29.66
N THR A 162 1.59 3.73 30.63
CA THR A 162 2.60 2.95 31.35
C THR A 162 3.42 2.10 30.38
N PHE A 163 2.75 1.42 29.44
CA PHE A 163 3.41 0.62 28.41
C PHE A 163 4.35 1.46 27.52
N VAL A 164 3.91 2.65 27.07
CA VAL A 164 4.75 3.55 26.28
C VAL A 164 5.94 4.06 27.10
N ALA A 165 5.72 4.48 28.33
CA ALA A 165 6.77 4.97 29.24
C ALA A 165 7.85 3.90 29.49
N ALA A 166 7.47 2.65 29.67
CA ALA A 166 8.39 1.52 29.83
C ALA A 166 9.30 1.29 28.61
N GLY A 167 8.91 1.82 27.44
CA GLY A 167 9.73 1.75 26.22
C GLY A 167 10.81 2.84 26.10
N LEU A 168 10.83 3.83 26.95
CA LEU A 168 11.81 4.93 26.91
C LEU A 168 13.26 4.44 27.14
N PRO A 169 13.54 3.60 28.16
CA PRO A 169 14.91 3.10 28.41
C PRO A 169 15.41 2.11 27.36
N VAL A 170 14.50 1.48 26.61
CA VAL A 170 14.85 0.38 25.67
C VAL A 170 15.66 0.84 24.46
N GLY A 171 15.76 2.14 24.21
CA GLY A 171 16.59 2.70 23.16
C GLY A 171 16.14 2.33 21.73
N HIS A 172 17.09 2.32 20.81
CA HIS A 172 16.84 1.98 19.41
C HIS A 172 16.67 0.46 19.26
N ARG A 173 15.60 0.05 18.57
CA ARG A 173 15.24 -1.34 18.28
C ARG A 173 15.62 -1.67 16.81
N PRO A 174 16.83 -2.22 16.56
CA PRO A 174 17.29 -2.48 15.20
C PRO A 174 16.44 -3.53 14.46
N GLU A 175 15.78 -4.43 15.18
CA GLU A 175 14.84 -5.42 14.63
C GLU A 175 13.66 -4.77 13.89
N PHE A 176 13.24 -3.59 14.26
CA PHE A 176 12.17 -2.86 13.54
C PHE A 176 12.68 -2.07 12.33
N GLY A 177 13.98 -1.93 12.18
CA GLY A 177 14.63 -1.24 11.06
C GLY A 177 15.63 -2.09 10.26
N GLY A 178 16.09 -3.21 10.81
CA GLY A 178 17.17 -4.05 10.30
C GLY A 178 16.79 -5.05 9.20
N GLY A 179 17.68 -5.98 8.87
CA GLY A 179 17.49 -7.06 7.91
C GLY A 179 16.46 -8.11 8.33
N GLY A 180 15.97 -8.90 7.36
CA GLY A 180 14.87 -9.85 7.55
C GLY A 180 15.10 -10.89 8.64
N LEU A 181 16.31 -11.45 8.73
CA LEU A 181 16.64 -12.44 9.75
C LEU A 181 16.51 -11.88 11.17
N LEU A 182 17.01 -10.66 11.42
CA LEU A 182 16.88 -9.98 12.72
C LEU A 182 15.43 -9.74 13.10
N ARG A 183 14.58 -9.41 12.12
CA ARG A 183 13.15 -9.18 12.31
C ARG A 183 12.40 -10.46 12.62
N SER A 184 12.62 -11.49 11.81
CA SER A 184 11.92 -12.77 11.93
C SER A 184 12.29 -13.53 13.20
N ALA A 185 13.51 -13.34 13.71
CA ALA A 185 14.00 -14.00 14.92
C ALA A 185 13.80 -13.18 16.20
N GLY A 186 13.32 -11.91 16.12
CA GLY A 186 13.13 -11.08 17.31
C GLY A 186 14.40 -10.42 17.86
N GLY A 187 15.47 -10.31 17.05
CA GLY A 187 16.72 -9.64 17.41
C GLY A 187 17.96 -10.50 17.35
N TRP A 188 19.14 -9.90 17.55
CA TRP A 188 20.43 -10.57 17.43
C TRP A 188 20.62 -11.77 18.37
N ALA A 189 20.14 -11.67 19.62
CA ALA A 189 20.26 -12.76 20.59
C ALA A 189 19.51 -14.02 20.13
N ALA A 190 18.30 -13.83 19.60
CA ALA A 190 17.48 -14.91 19.06
C ALA A 190 18.08 -15.49 17.77
N VAL A 191 18.63 -14.64 16.88
CA VAL A 191 19.38 -15.10 15.69
C VAL A 191 20.58 -15.97 16.07
N GLN A 192 21.34 -15.59 17.11
CA GLN A 192 22.47 -16.39 17.58
C GLN A 192 22.02 -17.70 18.19
N ALA A 193 20.91 -17.72 18.95
CA ALA A 193 20.35 -18.94 19.52
C ALA A 193 19.91 -19.92 18.43
N LEU A 194 19.17 -19.43 17.41
CA LEU A 194 18.72 -20.25 16.27
C LEU A 194 19.90 -20.82 15.46
N ARG A 195 20.93 -20.00 15.20
CA ARG A 195 22.15 -20.48 14.52
C ARG A 195 22.87 -21.59 15.30
N ARG A 196 22.89 -21.49 16.63
CA ARG A 196 23.48 -22.56 17.49
C ARG A 196 22.68 -23.86 17.46
N GLN A 197 21.36 -23.77 17.22
CA GLN A 197 20.44 -24.91 17.10
C GLN A 197 20.43 -25.53 15.70
N GLY A 198 21.09 -24.92 14.72
CA GLY A 198 21.12 -25.43 13.34
C GLY A 198 19.78 -25.29 12.57
N ASP A 199 18.86 -24.51 13.08
CA ASP A 199 17.52 -24.37 12.51
C ASP A 199 17.54 -23.35 11.34
N PRO A 200 17.16 -23.73 10.11
CA PRO A 200 17.10 -22.82 8.98
C PRO A 200 15.89 -21.88 9.15
N THR A 201 16.10 -20.71 9.75
CA THR A 201 15.04 -19.73 9.89
C THR A 201 14.78 -19.03 8.56
N VAL A 202 13.61 -19.26 7.99
CA VAL A 202 13.15 -18.53 6.79
C VAL A 202 12.92 -17.07 7.17
N ALA A 203 13.61 -16.15 6.51
CA ALA A 203 13.54 -14.73 6.78
C ALA A 203 13.48 -13.91 5.50
N ASP A 204 12.59 -12.90 5.46
CA ASP A 204 12.49 -11.93 4.37
C ASP A 204 12.63 -10.50 4.93
N PRO A 205 13.47 -9.62 4.34
CA PRO A 205 13.64 -8.24 4.79
C PRO A 205 12.38 -7.38 4.70
N ARG A 206 11.35 -7.86 4.03
CA ARG A 206 10.06 -7.18 3.86
C ARG A 206 9.00 -7.67 4.84
N ILE A 207 9.29 -8.67 5.67
CA ILE A 207 8.33 -9.31 6.58
C ILE A 207 8.86 -9.21 8.02
N LEU A 208 8.00 -8.85 8.96
CA LEU A 208 8.22 -8.90 10.39
C LEU A 208 7.24 -9.92 10.98
N GLY A 209 7.73 -11.10 11.31
CA GLY A 209 6.92 -12.21 11.80
C GLY A 209 7.77 -13.44 12.07
N GLY A 210 7.19 -14.44 12.71
CA GLY A 210 7.81 -15.74 12.92
C GLY A 210 8.07 -16.51 11.61
N GLY A 211 8.91 -17.55 11.65
CA GLY A 211 9.27 -18.34 10.46
C GLY A 211 8.04 -18.89 9.71
N VAL A 212 7.07 -19.46 10.43
CA VAL A 212 5.82 -19.98 9.86
C VAL A 212 5.00 -18.88 9.13
N PHE A 213 4.96 -17.68 9.70
CA PHE A 213 4.29 -16.53 9.07
C PHE A 213 4.99 -16.11 7.78
N VAL A 214 6.32 -16.07 7.80
CA VAL A 214 7.15 -15.74 6.63
C VAL A 214 6.94 -16.76 5.52
N GLU A 215 7.00 -18.05 5.82
CA GLU A 215 6.78 -19.16 4.88
C GLU A 215 5.38 -19.10 4.24
N ARG A 216 4.35 -18.88 5.05
CA ARG A 216 2.98 -18.74 4.56
C ARG A 216 2.86 -17.58 3.57
N LEU A 217 3.39 -16.40 3.90
CA LEU A 217 3.33 -15.24 3.02
C LEU A 217 4.11 -15.43 1.72
N LEU A 218 5.28 -16.08 1.78
CA LEU A 218 6.05 -16.38 0.58
C LEU A 218 5.32 -17.37 -0.31
N ALA A 219 4.72 -18.43 0.26
CA ALA A 219 3.91 -19.38 -0.48
C ALA A 219 2.67 -18.73 -1.13
N GLU A 220 1.98 -17.82 -0.42
CA GLU A 220 0.86 -17.04 -0.99
C GLU A 220 1.32 -16.13 -2.14
N ALA A 221 2.47 -15.47 -1.99
CA ALA A 221 3.03 -14.61 -3.03
C ALA A 221 3.42 -15.41 -4.28
N GLU A 222 4.02 -16.58 -4.10
CA GLU A 222 4.32 -17.50 -5.21
C GLU A 222 3.05 -18.03 -5.88
N ALA A 223 2.04 -18.44 -5.10
CA ALA A 223 0.76 -18.89 -5.65
C ALA A 223 0.08 -17.80 -6.49
N ARG A 224 0.08 -16.54 -6.01
CA ARG A 224 -0.41 -15.39 -6.78
C ARG A 224 0.39 -15.13 -8.04
N THR A 225 1.72 -15.22 -7.95
CA THR A 225 2.61 -15.08 -9.12
C THR A 225 2.34 -16.18 -10.15
N ARG A 226 2.24 -17.45 -9.70
CA ARG A 226 1.88 -18.58 -10.56
C ARG A 226 0.49 -18.42 -11.18
N ALA A 227 -0.50 -17.94 -10.42
CA ALA A 227 -1.84 -17.64 -10.93
C ALA A 227 -1.79 -16.53 -11.99
N THR A 228 -1.02 -15.47 -11.76
CA THR A 228 -0.81 -14.38 -12.71
C THR A 228 -0.06 -14.89 -13.96
N LEU A 229 0.96 -15.74 -13.80
CA LEU A 229 1.68 -16.37 -14.91
C LEU A 229 0.83 -17.43 -15.65
N ARG A 230 -0.07 -18.14 -14.97
CA ARG A 230 -1.04 -19.05 -15.60
C ARG A 230 -2.10 -18.30 -16.41
N VAL A 231 -2.46 -17.08 -16.00
CA VAL A 231 -3.28 -16.15 -16.80
C VAL A 231 -2.46 -15.64 -18.01
N SER A 232 -1.13 -15.69 -17.95
CA SER A 232 -0.23 -15.56 -19.11
C SER A 232 -0.08 -16.91 -19.85
N ARG A 233 -1.17 -17.62 -20.15
CA ARG A 233 -1.21 -18.53 -21.30
C ARG A 233 -0.71 -17.74 -22.50
N PRO A 234 -0.02 -18.37 -23.48
CA PRO A 234 0.38 -17.66 -24.69
C PRO A 234 -0.86 -16.93 -25.20
N THR A 235 -0.82 -15.61 -25.08
CA THR A 235 -1.96 -14.75 -25.39
C THR A 235 -2.28 -15.00 -26.84
N PRO A 236 -3.43 -15.55 -27.21
CA PRO A 236 -3.73 -15.86 -28.60
C PRO A 236 -3.48 -14.59 -29.42
N ALA A 237 -2.79 -14.70 -30.54
CA ALA A 237 -2.47 -13.55 -31.36
C ALA A 237 -3.74 -12.72 -31.64
N LEU A 238 -3.65 -11.38 -31.64
CA LEU A 238 -4.82 -10.53 -31.92
C LEU A 238 -5.55 -10.92 -33.22
N ALA A 239 -4.81 -11.49 -34.19
CA ALA A 239 -5.38 -12.02 -35.43
C ALA A 239 -6.27 -13.25 -35.15
N GLU A 240 -5.83 -14.16 -34.30
CA GLU A 240 -6.60 -15.35 -33.91
C GLU A 240 -7.84 -14.97 -33.09
N LEU A 241 -7.71 -14.05 -32.14
CA LEU A 241 -8.85 -13.50 -31.41
C LEU A 241 -9.87 -12.86 -32.35
N ALA A 242 -9.40 -12.07 -33.31
CA ALA A 242 -10.27 -11.45 -34.32
C ALA A 242 -10.97 -12.50 -35.21
N GLN A 243 -10.31 -13.62 -35.53
CA GLN A 243 -10.93 -14.73 -36.27
C GLN A 243 -12.02 -15.42 -35.43
N ARG A 244 -11.80 -15.68 -34.13
CA ARG A 244 -12.81 -16.25 -33.24
C ARG A 244 -14.03 -15.31 -33.13
N VAL A 245 -13.80 -14.02 -32.95
CA VAL A 245 -14.91 -13.03 -32.92
C VAL A 245 -15.60 -12.94 -34.28
N ALA A 246 -14.87 -13.05 -35.40
CA ALA A 246 -15.46 -13.05 -36.74
C ALA A 246 -16.36 -14.26 -36.94
N ALA A 247 -15.93 -15.46 -36.52
CA ALA A 247 -16.72 -16.69 -36.57
C ALA A 247 -18.00 -16.57 -35.73
N HIS A 248 -17.89 -16.03 -34.51
CA HIS A 248 -19.04 -15.87 -33.61
C HIS A 248 -20.05 -14.81 -34.08
N THR A 249 -19.56 -13.70 -34.66
CA THR A 249 -20.44 -12.57 -35.03
C THR A 249 -20.87 -12.59 -36.49
N GLY A 250 -20.33 -13.47 -37.32
CA GLY A 250 -20.50 -13.49 -38.76
C GLY A 250 -19.86 -12.29 -39.50
N ILE A 251 -19.03 -11.49 -38.81
CA ILE A 251 -18.38 -10.30 -39.36
C ILE A 251 -16.94 -10.62 -39.77
N PRO A 252 -16.58 -10.53 -41.06
CA PRO A 252 -15.22 -10.86 -41.49
C PRO A 252 -14.18 -9.98 -40.83
N VAL A 253 -13.00 -10.51 -40.53
CA VAL A 253 -11.87 -9.78 -39.93
C VAL A 253 -11.48 -8.54 -40.74
N ALA A 254 -11.57 -8.60 -42.08
CA ALA A 254 -11.36 -7.44 -42.95
C ALA A 254 -12.34 -6.27 -42.63
N ALA A 255 -13.59 -6.57 -42.30
CA ALA A 255 -14.60 -5.55 -41.91
C ALA A 255 -14.30 -4.97 -40.52
N LEU A 256 -13.72 -5.76 -39.62
CA LEU A 256 -13.26 -5.27 -38.28
C LEU A 256 -12.11 -4.26 -38.42
N ARG A 257 -11.30 -4.36 -39.45
CA ARG A 257 -10.14 -3.48 -39.72
C ARG A 257 -10.47 -2.34 -40.68
N ALA A 258 -11.58 -2.44 -41.39
CA ALA A 258 -12.00 -1.40 -42.34
C ALA A 258 -12.64 -0.20 -41.66
N ALA A 259 -12.71 0.96 -42.31
CA ALA A 259 -13.35 2.17 -41.79
C ALA A 259 -14.89 2.08 -41.63
N ARG A 260 -15.50 0.93 -41.89
CA ARG A 260 -16.95 0.70 -41.79
C ARG A 260 -17.45 0.91 -40.36
N ARG A 261 -18.62 1.60 -40.23
CA ARG A 261 -19.23 1.98 -38.92
C ARG A 261 -20.64 1.43 -38.72
N THR A 262 -21.00 0.31 -39.37
CA THR A 262 -22.30 -0.34 -39.12
C THR A 262 -22.45 -0.79 -37.65
N ARG A 263 -23.68 -0.91 -37.18
CA ARG A 263 -23.99 -1.34 -35.81
C ARG A 263 -23.33 -2.70 -35.49
N ALA A 264 -23.42 -3.66 -36.43
CA ALA A 264 -22.83 -5.00 -36.28
C ALA A 264 -21.29 -4.96 -36.17
N VAL A 265 -20.60 -4.18 -37.03
CA VAL A 265 -19.13 -4.01 -36.96
C VAL A 265 -18.70 -3.34 -35.68
N ARG A 266 -19.44 -2.35 -35.19
CA ARG A 266 -19.15 -1.71 -33.90
C ARG A 266 -19.30 -2.69 -32.73
N GLN A 267 -20.31 -3.55 -32.76
CA GLN A 267 -20.52 -4.56 -31.74
C GLN A 267 -19.40 -5.62 -31.78
N ALA A 268 -19.05 -6.14 -32.95
CA ALA A 268 -17.95 -7.08 -33.12
C ALA A 268 -16.59 -6.49 -32.68
N ARG A 269 -16.30 -5.23 -33.00
CA ARG A 269 -15.10 -4.54 -32.46
C ARG A 269 -15.13 -4.41 -30.94
N ARG A 270 -16.30 -4.19 -30.34
CA ARG A 270 -16.45 -4.13 -28.89
C ARG A 270 -16.10 -5.47 -28.24
N PHE A 271 -16.48 -6.61 -28.83
CA PHE A 271 -16.03 -7.94 -28.41
C PHE A 271 -14.51 -8.06 -28.42
N VAL A 272 -13.86 -7.71 -29.54
CA VAL A 272 -12.41 -7.72 -29.65
C VAL A 272 -11.76 -6.83 -28.57
N CYS A 273 -12.25 -5.61 -28.36
CA CYS A 273 -11.71 -4.68 -27.38
C CYS A 273 -11.85 -5.22 -25.96
N GLN A 274 -13.03 -5.76 -25.58
CA GLN A 274 -13.26 -6.29 -24.24
C GLN A 274 -12.43 -7.55 -23.96
N LEU A 275 -12.37 -8.47 -24.90
CA LEU A 275 -11.55 -9.67 -24.76
C LEU A 275 -10.04 -9.33 -24.72
N ALA A 276 -9.54 -8.55 -25.69
CA ALA A 276 -8.13 -8.23 -25.80
C ALA A 276 -7.63 -7.43 -24.58
N VAL A 277 -8.35 -6.35 -24.21
CA VAL A 277 -7.86 -5.44 -23.15
C VAL A 277 -8.15 -5.96 -21.76
N ARG A 278 -9.40 -6.45 -21.49
CA ARG A 278 -9.81 -6.82 -20.13
C ARG A 278 -9.40 -8.22 -19.72
N ARG A 279 -9.41 -9.19 -20.65
CA ARG A 279 -9.12 -10.60 -20.35
C ARG A 279 -7.70 -11.01 -20.72
N LEU A 280 -7.21 -10.57 -21.88
CA LEU A 280 -5.90 -10.97 -22.41
C LEU A 280 -4.79 -9.96 -22.11
N GLY A 281 -5.10 -8.78 -21.53
CA GLY A 281 -4.10 -7.82 -21.08
C GLY A 281 -3.39 -7.04 -22.18
N TYR A 282 -3.89 -7.06 -23.43
CA TYR A 282 -3.33 -6.24 -24.50
C TYR A 282 -3.44 -4.74 -24.19
N SER A 283 -2.41 -3.97 -24.55
CA SER A 283 -2.52 -2.51 -24.45
C SER A 283 -3.55 -1.96 -25.43
N GLY A 284 -4.32 -0.95 -25.00
CA GLY A 284 -5.27 -0.28 -25.86
C GLY A 284 -4.64 0.25 -27.17
N ALA A 285 -3.35 0.65 -27.11
CA ALA A 285 -2.60 1.11 -28.28
C ALA A 285 -2.32 -0.03 -29.30
N THR A 286 -2.02 -1.24 -28.82
CA THR A 286 -1.80 -2.41 -29.66
C THR A 286 -3.08 -2.83 -30.38
N VAL A 287 -4.20 -2.88 -29.64
CA VAL A 287 -5.52 -3.20 -30.21
C VAL A 287 -5.98 -2.13 -31.21
N ALA A 288 -5.70 -0.86 -30.90
CA ALA A 288 -6.03 0.26 -31.77
C ALA A 288 -5.31 0.19 -33.13
N ARG A 289 -4.02 -0.11 -33.12
CA ARG A 289 -3.23 -0.32 -34.36
C ARG A 289 -3.74 -1.51 -35.17
N PHE A 290 -4.11 -2.60 -34.50
CA PHE A 290 -4.64 -3.78 -35.17
C PHE A 290 -5.97 -3.52 -35.86
N LEU A 291 -6.89 -2.83 -35.17
CA LEU A 291 -8.25 -2.54 -35.68
C LEU A 291 -8.31 -1.28 -36.58
N GLY A 292 -7.26 -0.49 -36.71
CA GLY A 292 -7.26 0.77 -37.46
C GLY A 292 -8.15 1.85 -36.84
N VAL A 293 -8.21 1.92 -35.48
CA VAL A 293 -9.02 2.88 -34.72
C VAL A 293 -8.16 3.63 -33.69
N THR A 294 -8.72 4.65 -33.02
CA THR A 294 -7.98 5.39 -31.99
C THR A 294 -7.91 4.61 -30.66
N THR A 295 -6.85 4.82 -29.90
CA THR A 295 -6.69 4.22 -28.55
C THR A 295 -7.84 4.60 -27.61
N SER A 296 -8.34 5.84 -27.71
CA SER A 296 -9.49 6.31 -26.95
C SER A 296 -10.77 5.55 -27.29
N ALA A 297 -10.97 5.19 -28.56
CA ALA A 297 -12.11 4.39 -28.98
C ALA A 297 -12.02 2.96 -28.44
N VAL A 298 -10.83 2.34 -28.46
CA VAL A 298 -10.60 1.02 -27.86
C VAL A 298 -10.84 1.03 -26.37
N ASN A 299 -10.25 1.97 -25.64
CA ASN A 299 -10.42 2.05 -24.18
C ASN A 299 -11.89 2.26 -23.80
N ARG A 300 -12.61 3.13 -24.51
CA ARG A 300 -14.05 3.33 -24.30
C ARG A 300 -14.83 2.04 -24.56
N ALA A 301 -14.59 1.35 -25.67
CA ALA A 301 -15.25 0.10 -26.01
C ALA A 301 -14.93 -1.03 -25.01
N ALA A 302 -13.69 -1.12 -24.54
CA ALA A 302 -13.26 -2.10 -23.56
C ALA A 302 -13.94 -1.92 -22.19
N TRP A 303 -14.21 -0.69 -21.76
CA TRP A 303 -14.77 -0.39 -20.43
C TRP A 303 -16.27 -0.10 -20.41
N THR A 304 -16.98 -0.29 -21.51
CA THR A 304 -18.46 -0.31 -21.53
C THR A 304 -19.00 -1.57 -20.83
N GLU A 305 -20.31 -1.60 -20.61
CA GLU A 305 -21.01 -2.76 -20.04
C GLU A 305 -20.61 -4.09 -20.72
N PRO A 306 -20.33 -5.16 -19.96
CA PRO A 306 -19.92 -6.43 -20.54
C PRO A 306 -20.95 -6.98 -21.51
N LEU A 307 -20.51 -7.52 -22.64
CA LEU A 307 -21.37 -8.26 -23.55
C LEU A 307 -21.61 -9.66 -23.01
N PRO A 308 -22.85 -10.22 -23.12
CA PRO A 308 -23.24 -11.46 -22.43
C PRO A 308 -22.43 -12.70 -22.83
N ASP A 309 -21.97 -12.84 -24.07
CA ASP A 309 -21.35 -14.06 -24.58
C ASP A 309 -19.81 -14.10 -24.52
N LEU A 310 -19.19 -13.35 -23.58
CA LEU A 310 -17.74 -13.27 -23.46
C LEU A 310 -17.06 -14.52 -22.88
N THR A 311 -17.82 -15.45 -22.32
CA THR A 311 -17.28 -16.61 -21.60
C THR A 311 -16.84 -17.74 -22.54
N GLU A 312 -17.47 -17.87 -23.68
CA GLU A 312 -17.20 -18.93 -24.66
C GLU A 312 -16.10 -18.59 -25.66
N LEU A 313 -15.70 -17.30 -25.77
CA LEU A 313 -14.75 -16.80 -26.75
C LEU A 313 -13.33 -16.58 -26.20
N ALA A 314 -13.09 -16.78 -24.90
CA ALA A 314 -11.83 -16.47 -24.21
C ALA A 314 -10.79 -17.63 -24.24
#